data_b205086a6b8a41971befe17175934b11
#
_entry.id   b205086a6b8a41971befe17175934b11
#
_cell.length_a   1.000
_cell.length_b   1.000
_cell.length_c   1.000
_cell.angle_alpha   90.00
_cell.angle_beta   90.00
_cell.angle_gamma   90.00
#
_symmetry.space_group_name_H-M   'P 1'
#
loop_
_entity.id
_entity.type
_entity.pdbx_description
1 polymer ?
#
loop_
_entity_poly.entity_id
_entity_poly.type
_entity_poly.pdbx_seq_one_letter_code
_entity_poly.pdbx_strand_id
1 'polypeptide(L)'
;VTARRLIVEADGGSRGNPGPAGYGALVRDAVTGEVLAEVAEAIGLATNNVAEYRGLIAGLTAAAAIDPSARVEVRMDSKLVVEQMSGRWKIKHPDMIPLALQAREAASGLGSVTYGWIPRNRNAHADRLANEAMDAAARGETWVRAVEEPDGEDPDPVPPAPVRAATTSRTTTLLLRHGETPLSAEKRFAGRNDVPLTPAGLAQARAAALALKDRGLDAIVTSPLSRCRDTAAEIAAVTGLDVRVEDGFRETDFGEWEGLTFAEAGDRAPAALKEWLADPEAAPPGGESFASVSRRVRTALDKLKVRYRDQTVLVVSHVTPIKLLVRDALGAPMASIYRMHLDVASLSSVDWYADGPATLRAFNDVHHLDR
;
A
#
# COMPACT_ATOMS: atom_id res chain seq x y z
N VAL A 1 0.72 -2.73 -31.77
CA VAL A 1 0.42 -3.98 -31.05
C VAL A 1 -1.07 -3.95 -30.73
N THR A 2 -1.85 -4.92 -31.23
CA THR A 2 -3.29 -5.00 -30.92
C THR A 2 -3.45 -5.42 -29.47
N ALA A 3 -4.15 -4.64 -28.64
CA ALA A 3 -4.37 -4.94 -27.23
C ALA A 3 -5.04 -6.33 -27.08
N ARG A 4 -4.53 -7.14 -26.15
CA ARG A 4 -5.05 -8.48 -25.86
C ARG A 4 -6.51 -8.40 -25.41
N ARG A 5 -7.31 -9.41 -25.77
CA ARG A 5 -8.71 -9.50 -25.35
C ARG A 5 -8.85 -10.62 -24.34
N LEU A 6 -9.33 -10.27 -23.14
CA LEU A 6 -9.53 -11.21 -22.05
C LEU A 6 -11.00 -11.27 -21.64
N ILE A 7 -11.42 -12.41 -21.12
CA ILE A 7 -12.73 -12.61 -20.49
C ILE A 7 -12.48 -12.92 -19.03
N VAL A 8 -13.14 -12.20 -18.14
CA VAL A 8 -13.20 -12.49 -16.70
C VAL A 8 -14.56 -13.08 -16.39
N GLU A 9 -14.59 -14.30 -15.86
CA GLU A 9 -15.78 -14.92 -15.29
C GLU A 9 -15.62 -14.92 -13.77
N ALA A 10 -16.66 -14.50 -13.03
CA ALA A 10 -16.62 -14.44 -11.58
C ALA A 10 -17.95 -14.82 -10.96
N ASP A 11 -17.90 -15.42 -9.78
CA ASP A 11 -19.03 -15.79 -8.93
C ASP A 11 -18.66 -15.65 -7.46
N GLY A 12 -19.68 -15.53 -6.61
CA GLY A 12 -19.50 -15.49 -5.17
C GLY A 12 -20.79 -15.83 -4.44
N GLY A 13 -20.67 -16.44 -3.28
CA GLY A 13 -21.82 -16.85 -2.51
C GLY A 13 -21.55 -17.06 -1.03
N SER A 14 -22.60 -17.35 -0.29
CA SER A 14 -22.53 -17.72 1.12
C SER A 14 -23.50 -18.83 1.47
N ARG A 15 -23.12 -19.71 2.41
CA ARG A 15 -23.97 -20.76 2.98
C ARG A 15 -24.87 -20.16 4.06
N GLY A 16 -25.92 -19.45 3.65
CA GLY A 16 -26.70 -18.52 4.43
C GLY A 16 -26.44 -17.09 4.00
N ASN A 17 -27.22 -16.10 4.46
CA ASN A 17 -27.03 -14.71 4.01
C ASN A 17 -27.31 -13.70 5.15
N PRO A 18 -26.30 -13.31 5.97
CA PRO A 18 -24.87 -13.69 5.89
C PRO A 18 -24.59 -15.12 6.38
N GLY A 19 -23.46 -15.68 5.92
CA GLY A 19 -22.99 -17.02 6.29
C GLY A 19 -21.55 -17.28 5.83
N PRO A 20 -21.02 -18.51 6.00
CA PRO A 20 -19.74 -18.90 5.43
C PRO A 20 -19.72 -18.62 3.94
N ALA A 21 -18.78 -17.78 3.50
CA ALA A 21 -18.78 -17.19 2.17
C ALA A 21 -17.45 -17.42 1.45
N GLY A 22 -17.51 -17.46 0.14
CA GLY A 22 -16.35 -17.58 -0.72
C GLY A 22 -16.65 -17.06 -2.13
N TYR A 23 -15.62 -16.84 -2.89
CA TYR A 23 -15.72 -16.45 -4.30
C TYR A 23 -14.81 -17.29 -5.18
N GLY A 24 -15.11 -17.30 -6.47
CA GLY A 24 -14.27 -17.82 -7.53
C GLY A 24 -14.26 -16.90 -8.73
N ALA A 25 -13.11 -16.76 -9.37
CA ALA A 25 -12.95 -16.03 -10.61
C ALA A 25 -11.92 -16.71 -11.51
N LEU A 26 -12.05 -16.51 -12.80
CA LEU A 26 -11.06 -16.96 -13.79
C LEU A 26 -10.90 -15.96 -14.93
N VAL A 27 -9.72 -15.98 -15.52
CA VAL A 27 -9.39 -15.16 -16.69
C VAL A 27 -9.15 -16.08 -17.87
N ARG A 28 -9.80 -15.81 -19.00
CA ARG A 28 -9.62 -16.53 -20.25
C ARG A 28 -9.07 -15.63 -21.35
N ASP A 29 -8.30 -16.19 -22.24
CA ASP A 29 -8.02 -15.56 -23.52
C ASP A 29 -9.31 -15.58 -24.37
N ALA A 30 -9.74 -14.43 -24.86
CA ALA A 30 -11.00 -14.31 -25.61
C ALA A 30 -10.96 -14.94 -27.01
N VAL A 31 -9.76 -15.25 -27.54
CA VAL A 31 -9.56 -15.82 -28.87
C VAL A 31 -9.44 -17.35 -28.79
N THR A 32 -8.62 -17.85 -27.87
CA THR A 32 -8.35 -19.29 -27.74
C THR A 32 -9.34 -19.99 -26.81
N GLY A 33 -9.97 -19.23 -25.89
CA GLY A 33 -10.79 -19.78 -24.80
C GLY A 33 -9.99 -20.45 -23.67
N GLU A 34 -8.68 -20.42 -23.74
CA GLU A 34 -7.76 -20.96 -22.73
C GLU A 34 -7.92 -20.24 -21.39
N VAL A 35 -7.93 -20.98 -20.28
CA VAL A 35 -7.90 -20.42 -18.93
C VAL A 35 -6.48 -20.02 -18.60
N LEU A 36 -6.29 -18.74 -18.38
CA LEU A 36 -4.98 -18.15 -18.08
C LEU A 36 -4.75 -18.00 -16.57
N ALA A 37 -5.82 -17.90 -15.78
CA ALA A 37 -5.74 -17.77 -14.34
C ALA A 37 -7.05 -18.24 -13.69
N GLU A 38 -6.94 -18.84 -12.51
CA GLU A 38 -8.04 -19.14 -11.60
C GLU A 38 -7.71 -18.55 -10.22
N VAL A 39 -8.69 -17.89 -9.62
CA VAL A 39 -8.55 -17.29 -8.27
C VAL A 39 -9.81 -17.62 -7.48
N ALA A 40 -9.63 -18.10 -6.25
CA ALA A 40 -10.75 -18.34 -5.35
C ALA A 40 -10.31 -18.22 -3.89
N GLU A 41 -11.20 -17.79 -3.00
CA GLU A 41 -10.86 -17.57 -1.59
C GLU A 41 -12.09 -17.79 -0.68
N ALA A 42 -11.84 -18.42 0.46
CA ALA A 42 -12.75 -18.48 1.59
C ALA A 42 -12.67 -17.19 2.40
N ILE A 43 -13.74 -16.38 2.40
CA ILE A 43 -13.73 -15.02 3.01
C ILE A 43 -14.38 -14.93 4.39
N GLY A 44 -14.61 -16.08 5.03
CA GLY A 44 -15.25 -16.14 6.34
C GLY A 44 -16.76 -15.85 6.27
N LEU A 45 -17.29 -15.07 7.22
CA LEU A 45 -18.72 -14.73 7.26
C LEU A 45 -18.99 -13.47 6.43
N ALA A 46 -19.77 -13.60 5.36
CA ALA A 46 -20.18 -12.49 4.51
C ALA A 46 -21.56 -12.74 3.86
N THR A 47 -22.09 -11.71 3.19
CA THR A 47 -23.29 -11.84 2.35
C THR A 47 -22.94 -12.27 0.92
N ASN A 48 -23.90 -12.81 0.18
CA ASN A 48 -23.72 -13.13 -1.23
C ASN A 48 -23.17 -11.97 -2.03
N ASN A 49 -23.72 -10.77 -1.87
CA ASN A 49 -23.30 -9.60 -2.65
C ASN A 49 -21.84 -9.19 -2.35
N VAL A 50 -21.38 -9.36 -1.10
CA VAL A 50 -19.96 -9.13 -0.75
C VAL A 50 -19.07 -10.12 -1.48
N ALA A 51 -19.43 -11.40 -1.48
CA ALA A 51 -18.68 -12.44 -2.16
C ALA A 51 -18.62 -12.22 -3.68
N GLU A 52 -19.73 -11.86 -4.30
CA GLU A 52 -19.83 -11.50 -5.72
C GLU A 52 -18.87 -10.35 -6.12
N TYR A 53 -18.88 -9.24 -5.34
CA TYR A 53 -17.95 -8.13 -5.57
C TYR A 53 -16.49 -8.54 -5.37
N ARG A 54 -16.19 -9.38 -4.35
CA ARG A 54 -14.85 -9.91 -4.11
C ARG A 54 -14.35 -10.74 -5.29
N GLY A 55 -15.20 -11.60 -5.84
CA GLY A 55 -14.90 -12.38 -7.05
C GLY A 55 -14.58 -11.48 -8.26
N LEU A 56 -15.40 -10.44 -8.48
CA LEU A 56 -15.14 -9.45 -9.53
C LEU A 56 -13.79 -8.75 -9.36
N ILE A 57 -13.49 -8.27 -8.15
CA ILE A 57 -12.22 -7.57 -7.85
C ILE A 57 -11.04 -8.50 -8.11
N ALA A 58 -11.11 -9.74 -7.63
CA ALA A 58 -10.05 -10.73 -7.82
C ALA A 58 -9.81 -11.04 -9.31
N GLY A 59 -10.88 -11.23 -10.08
CA GLY A 59 -10.80 -11.49 -11.52
C GLY A 59 -10.20 -10.32 -12.30
N LEU A 60 -10.59 -9.07 -11.99
CA LEU A 60 -10.02 -7.87 -12.61
C LEU A 60 -8.54 -7.69 -12.25
N THR A 61 -8.17 -7.97 -11.01
CA THR A 61 -6.77 -7.91 -10.54
C THR A 61 -5.93 -8.96 -11.26
N ALA A 62 -6.42 -10.19 -11.41
CA ALA A 62 -5.75 -11.24 -12.16
C ALA A 62 -5.58 -10.87 -13.64
N ALA A 63 -6.61 -10.28 -14.28
CA ALA A 63 -6.53 -9.81 -15.65
C ALA A 63 -5.47 -8.70 -15.83
N ALA A 64 -5.37 -7.76 -14.89
CA ALA A 64 -4.37 -6.70 -14.91
C ALA A 64 -2.95 -7.24 -14.71
N ALA A 65 -2.78 -8.31 -13.92
CA ALA A 65 -1.49 -8.99 -13.76
C ALA A 65 -1.03 -9.69 -15.06
N ILE A 66 -1.97 -10.18 -15.87
CA ILE A 66 -1.67 -10.84 -17.16
C ILE A 66 -1.30 -9.78 -18.22
N ASP A 67 -2.12 -8.74 -18.40
CA ASP A 67 -1.88 -7.66 -19.36
C ASP A 67 -2.64 -6.38 -18.95
N PRO A 68 -1.98 -5.37 -18.37
CA PRO A 68 -2.63 -4.11 -18.00
C PRO A 68 -3.25 -3.36 -19.20
N SER A 69 -2.78 -3.61 -20.43
CA SER A 69 -3.31 -2.97 -21.63
C SER A 69 -4.52 -3.70 -22.23
N ALA A 70 -4.91 -4.85 -21.66
CA ALA A 70 -5.94 -5.71 -22.20
C ALA A 70 -7.32 -5.02 -22.24
N ARG A 71 -8.13 -5.46 -23.22
CA ARG A 71 -9.57 -5.19 -23.26
C ARG A 71 -10.28 -6.36 -22.58
N VAL A 72 -10.96 -6.08 -21.49
CA VAL A 72 -11.59 -7.10 -20.64
C VAL A 72 -13.10 -7.08 -20.79
N GLU A 73 -13.69 -8.25 -21.05
CA GLU A 73 -15.12 -8.50 -20.93
C GLU A 73 -15.39 -9.28 -19.64
N VAL A 74 -16.04 -8.65 -18.67
CA VAL A 74 -16.49 -9.31 -17.44
C VAL A 74 -17.84 -10.00 -17.70
N ARG A 75 -17.95 -11.26 -17.32
CA ARG A 75 -19.16 -12.08 -17.39
C ARG A 75 -19.54 -12.62 -16.03
N MET A 76 -20.71 -12.26 -15.52
CA MET A 76 -21.23 -12.71 -14.22
C MET A 76 -22.73 -13.03 -14.31
N ASP A 77 -23.17 -13.94 -13.45
CA ASP A 77 -24.60 -14.22 -13.27
C ASP A 77 -25.25 -13.36 -12.17
N SER A 78 -24.45 -12.56 -11.45
CA SER A 78 -24.93 -11.51 -10.56
C SER A 78 -25.45 -10.31 -11.32
N LYS A 79 -26.76 -10.24 -11.57
CA LYS A 79 -27.37 -9.09 -12.23
C LYS A 79 -27.14 -7.79 -11.47
N LEU A 80 -27.14 -7.85 -10.13
CA LEU A 80 -26.92 -6.68 -9.27
C LEU A 80 -25.53 -6.07 -9.54
N VAL A 81 -24.48 -6.86 -9.48
CA VAL A 81 -23.10 -6.39 -9.67
C VAL A 81 -22.92 -5.86 -11.10
N VAL A 82 -23.38 -6.59 -12.12
CA VAL A 82 -23.28 -6.18 -13.51
C VAL A 82 -23.97 -4.84 -13.78
N GLU A 83 -25.19 -4.65 -13.27
CA GLU A 83 -25.96 -3.41 -13.45
C GLU A 83 -25.34 -2.22 -12.71
N GLN A 84 -24.80 -2.46 -11.51
CA GLN A 84 -24.14 -1.44 -10.72
C GLN A 84 -22.80 -1.00 -11.33
N MET A 85 -21.97 -1.96 -11.77
CA MET A 85 -20.67 -1.68 -12.38
C MET A 85 -20.79 -1.05 -13.77
N SER A 86 -21.87 -1.38 -14.52
CA SER A 86 -22.23 -0.71 -15.77
C SER A 86 -22.80 0.70 -15.60
N GLY A 87 -23.03 1.16 -14.37
CA GLY A 87 -23.62 2.47 -14.06
C GLY A 87 -25.13 2.59 -14.29
N ARG A 88 -25.81 1.49 -14.65
CA ARG A 88 -27.25 1.48 -14.87
C ARG A 88 -28.04 1.50 -13.57
N TRP A 89 -27.51 0.90 -12.49
CA TRP A 89 -28.10 0.93 -11.17
C TRP A 89 -27.24 1.70 -10.16
N LYS A 90 -27.91 2.46 -9.26
CA LYS A 90 -27.23 3.16 -8.17
C LYS A 90 -26.86 2.17 -7.07
N ILE A 91 -25.66 2.32 -6.53
CA ILE A 91 -25.19 1.58 -5.35
C ILE A 91 -25.67 2.33 -4.12
N LYS A 92 -26.58 1.73 -3.35
CA LYS A 92 -27.20 2.36 -2.18
C LYS A 92 -26.74 1.76 -0.85
N HIS A 93 -26.34 0.48 -0.88
CA HIS A 93 -25.97 -0.24 0.34
C HIS A 93 -24.57 0.17 0.79
N PRO A 94 -24.37 0.59 2.06
CA PRO A 94 -23.08 1.07 2.56
C PRO A 94 -21.93 0.10 2.33
N ASP A 95 -22.16 -1.22 2.56
CA ASP A 95 -21.11 -2.24 2.40
C ASP A 95 -20.71 -2.49 0.94
N MET A 96 -21.56 -2.12 -0.01
CA MET A 96 -21.27 -2.32 -1.44
C MET A 96 -20.51 -1.13 -2.05
N ILE A 97 -20.60 0.05 -1.46
CA ILE A 97 -19.93 1.25 -1.98
C ILE A 97 -18.41 1.06 -2.02
N PRO A 98 -17.73 0.65 -0.92
CA PRO A 98 -16.28 0.46 -0.93
C PRO A 98 -15.85 -0.66 -1.90
N LEU A 99 -16.62 -1.75 -2.00
CA LEU A 99 -16.31 -2.84 -2.92
C LEU A 99 -16.43 -2.41 -4.38
N ALA A 100 -17.44 -1.63 -4.71
CA ALA A 100 -17.61 -1.09 -6.05
C ALA A 100 -16.50 -0.08 -6.42
N LEU A 101 -16.00 0.69 -5.45
CA LEU A 101 -14.84 1.56 -5.65
C LEU A 101 -13.57 0.74 -5.93
N GLN A 102 -13.31 -0.32 -5.16
CA GLN A 102 -12.20 -1.23 -5.40
C GLN A 102 -12.28 -1.91 -6.76
N ALA A 103 -13.50 -2.36 -7.16
CA ALA A 103 -13.71 -2.94 -8.49
C ALA A 103 -13.46 -1.94 -9.62
N ARG A 104 -13.82 -0.66 -9.45
CA ARG A 104 -13.52 0.41 -10.41
C ARG A 104 -12.04 0.75 -10.45
N GLU A 105 -11.36 0.73 -9.31
CA GLU A 105 -9.91 0.93 -9.24
C GLU A 105 -9.18 -0.19 -9.97
N ALA A 106 -9.53 -1.47 -9.73
CA ALA A 106 -8.99 -2.60 -10.47
C ALA A 106 -9.26 -2.50 -11.99
N ALA A 107 -10.46 -2.06 -12.38
CA ALA A 107 -10.81 -1.85 -13.78
C ALA A 107 -10.04 -0.70 -14.44
N SER A 108 -9.69 0.35 -13.67
CA SER A 108 -8.93 1.50 -14.19
C SER A 108 -7.48 1.17 -14.55
N GLY A 109 -6.95 0.06 -14.01
CA GLY A 109 -5.65 -0.49 -14.38
C GLY A 109 -5.61 -1.26 -15.70
N LEU A 110 -6.73 -1.34 -16.42
CA LEU A 110 -6.90 -2.11 -17.67
C LEU A 110 -7.21 -1.18 -18.86
N GLY A 111 -6.90 -1.62 -20.06
CA GLY A 111 -7.14 -0.83 -21.27
C GLY A 111 -8.61 -0.45 -21.50
N SER A 112 -9.52 -1.35 -21.22
CA SER A 112 -10.97 -1.10 -21.14
C SER A 112 -11.69 -2.28 -20.51
N VAL A 113 -12.80 -2.02 -19.80
CA VAL A 113 -13.61 -3.07 -19.17
C VAL A 113 -15.08 -2.90 -19.54
N THR A 114 -15.72 -3.99 -19.94
CA THR A 114 -17.17 -4.08 -20.18
C THR A 114 -17.78 -5.14 -19.28
N TYR A 115 -19.05 -4.95 -18.88
CA TYR A 115 -19.74 -5.85 -17.96
C TYR A 115 -20.98 -6.46 -18.64
N GLY A 116 -21.04 -7.79 -18.69
CA GLY A 116 -22.10 -8.56 -19.26
C GLY A 116 -22.72 -9.54 -18.28
N TRP A 117 -24.06 -9.59 -18.22
CA TRP A 117 -24.76 -10.61 -17.48
C TRP A 117 -24.86 -11.89 -18.30
N ILE A 118 -24.58 -13.02 -17.67
CA ILE A 118 -24.76 -14.36 -18.26
C ILE A 118 -25.67 -15.22 -17.34
N PRO A 119 -26.40 -16.18 -17.89
CA PRO A 119 -27.15 -17.10 -17.07
C PRO A 119 -26.20 -18.05 -16.30
N ARG A 120 -26.58 -18.45 -15.08
CA ARG A 120 -25.76 -19.25 -14.16
C ARG A 120 -25.16 -20.51 -14.79
N ASN A 121 -25.90 -21.20 -15.67
CA ASN A 121 -25.39 -22.39 -16.35
C ASN A 121 -24.23 -22.08 -17.32
N ARG A 122 -23.96 -20.82 -17.65
CA ARG A 122 -22.79 -20.35 -18.42
C ARG A 122 -21.66 -19.82 -17.56
N ASN A 123 -21.86 -19.74 -16.22
CA ASN A 123 -20.86 -19.35 -15.22
C ASN A 123 -20.37 -20.55 -14.38
N ALA A 124 -20.59 -21.77 -14.87
CA ALA A 124 -20.38 -23.00 -14.09
C ALA A 124 -18.95 -23.19 -13.57
N HIS A 125 -17.94 -22.63 -14.23
CA HIS A 125 -16.55 -22.74 -13.78
C HIS A 125 -16.28 -21.83 -12.57
N ALA A 126 -16.68 -20.57 -12.62
CA ALA A 126 -16.56 -19.66 -11.48
C ALA A 126 -17.46 -20.10 -10.31
N ASP A 127 -18.68 -20.60 -10.59
CA ASP A 127 -19.61 -21.18 -9.59
C ASP A 127 -18.96 -22.37 -8.84
N ARG A 128 -18.27 -23.27 -9.55
CA ARG A 128 -17.53 -24.37 -8.91
C ARG A 128 -16.45 -23.86 -7.95
N LEU A 129 -15.62 -22.93 -8.39
CA LEU A 129 -14.57 -22.32 -7.57
C LEU A 129 -15.14 -21.63 -6.32
N ALA A 130 -16.23 -20.88 -6.48
CA ALA A 130 -16.94 -20.24 -5.38
C ALA A 130 -17.51 -21.26 -4.39
N ASN A 131 -18.05 -22.38 -4.88
CA ASN A 131 -18.58 -23.45 -4.03
C ASN A 131 -17.47 -24.13 -3.22
N GLU A 132 -16.31 -24.43 -3.81
CA GLU A 132 -15.14 -24.98 -3.12
C GLU A 132 -14.69 -24.03 -1.99
N ALA A 133 -14.63 -22.73 -2.26
CA ALA A 133 -14.28 -21.69 -1.29
C ALA A 133 -15.32 -21.59 -0.14
N MET A 134 -16.62 -21.62 -0.46
CA MET A 134 -17.68 -21.61 0.57
C MET A 134 -17.65 -22.86 1.46
N ASP A 135 -17.35 -24.02 0.91
CA ASP A 135 -17.27 -25.27 1.66
C ASP A 135 -16.06 -25.27 2.61
N ALA A 136 -14.91 -24.70 2.19
CA ALA A 136 -13.79 -24.47 3.06
C ALA A 136 -14.12 -23.48 4.19
N ALA A 137 -14.76 -22.35 3.87
CA ALA A 137 -15.23 -21.39 4.86
C ALA A 137 -16.19 -22.03 5.90
N ALA A 138 -17.08 -22.93 5.47
CA ALA A 138 -17.99 -23.64 6.36
C ALA A 138 -17.28 -24.60 7.33
N ARG A 139 -16.11 -25.12 6.96
CA ARG A 139 -15.23 -25.93 7.83
C ARG A 139 -14.31 -25.06 8.71
N GLY A 140 -14.34 -23.72 8.56
CA GLY A 140 -13.43 -22.81 9.25
C GLY A 140 -11.99 -22.86 8.73
N GLU A 141 -11.80 -23.34 7.51
CA GLU A 141 -10.49 -23.46 6.87
C GLU A 141 -10.15 -22.18 6.11
N THR A 142 -8.88 -21.76 6.18
CA THR A 142 -8.34 -20.75 5.27
C THR A 142 -8.02 -21.46 3.96
N TRP A 143 -8.70 -21.08 2.89
CA TRP A 143 -8.50 -21.68 1.59
C TRP A 143 -8.38 -20.57 0.53
N VAL A 144 -7.28 -20.60 -0.20
CA VAL A 144 -6.95 -19.66 -1.28
C VAL A 144 -6.45 -20.47 -2.45
N ARG A 145 -7.07 -20.31 -3.61
CA ARG A 145 -6.53 -20.75 -4.89
C ARG A 145 -5.98 -19.51 -5.59
N ALA A 146 -4.66 -19.43 -5.67
CA ALA A 146 -3.96 -18.44 -6.49
C ALA A 146 -3.78 -19.01 -7.90
N VAL A 147 -3.48 -18.13 -8.86
CA VAL A 147 -3.13 -18.49 -10.24
C VAL A 147 -2.18 -19.68 -10.23
N GLU A 148 -2.63 -20.87 -10.62
CA GLU A 148 -1.73 -21.96 -10.95
C GLU A 148 -1.08 -21.60 -12.29
N GLU A 149 0.23 -21.38 -12.28
CA GLU A 149 1.00 -21.44 -13.52
C GLU A 149 0.85 -22.86 -14.07
N PRO A 150 0.70 -23.03 -15.41
CA PRO A 150 0.57 -24.35 -16.02
C PRO A 150 1.75 -25.23 -15.57
N ASP A 151 1.46 -26.50 -15.21
CA ASP A 151 2.42 -27.53 -14.84
C ASP A 151 3.59 -27.57 -15.86
N GLY A 152 4.62 -26.82 -15.56
CA GLY A 152 5.94 -26.93 -16.15
C GLY A 152 6.86 -27.31 -15.02
N GLU A 153 7.75 -28.27 -15.27
CA GLU A 153 8.84 -28.72 -14.41
C GLU A 153 9.33 -27.60 -13.49
N ASP A 154 9.52 -27.92 -12.19
CA ASP A 154 10.06 -27.00 -11.17
C ASP A 154 10.96 -25.96 -11.86
N PRO A 155 10.52 -24.73 -12.08
CA PRO A 155 11.42 -23.78 -12.71
C PRO A 155 12.55 -23.64 -11.73
N ASP A 156 13.77 -23.89 -12.19
CA ASP A 156 14.96 -23.37 -11.53
C ASP A 156 14.60 -22.02 -10.92
N PRO A 157 14.92 -21.75 -9.64
CA PRO A 157 14.44 -20.58 -8.92
C PRO A 157 14.50 -19.39 -9.87
N VAL A 158 13.32 -18.86 -10.24
CA VAL A 158 13.22 -17.77 -11.22
C VAL A 158 14.21 -16.74 -10.75
N PRO A 159 15.30 -16.52 -11.49
CA PRO A 159 16.28 -15.54 -11.08
C PRO A 159 15.46 -14.26 -10.89
N PRO A 160 15.62 -13.55 -9.77
CA PRO A 160 14.87 -12.33 -9.50
C PRO A 160 14.88 -11.55 -10.79
N ALA A 161 13.69 -11.11 -11.25
CA ALA A 161 13.50 -10.46 -12.55
C ALA A 161 14.73 -9.61 -12.81
N PRO A 162 15.45 -9.81 -13.93
CA PRO A 162 16.83 -9.37 -14.04
C PRO A 162 16.89 -7.97 -13.49
N VAL A 163 17.65 -7.80 -12.40
CA VAL A 163 17.91 -6.46 -11.87
C VAL A 163 18.45 -5.76 -13.08
N ARG A 164 17.59 -5.02 -13.79
CA ARG A 164 17.97 -4.29 -14.99
C ARG A 164 19.20 -3.56 -14.57
N ALA A 165 20.33 -3.94 -15.16
CA ALA A 165 21.57 -3.29 -14.86
C ALA A 165 21.25 -1.80 -14.96
N ALA A 166 21.40 -1.07 -13.87
CA ALA A 166 20.90 0.29 -13.74
C ALA A 166 21.54 1.13 -14.83
N THR A 167 20.87 1.20 -15.98
CA THR A 167 21.27 2.01 -17.14
C THR A 167 20.74 3.44 -17.01
N THR A 168 19.93 3.68 -15.97
CA THR A 168 19.31 4.98 -15.73
C THR A 168 19.87 5.63 -14.46
N SER A 169 19.83 6.95 -14.46
CA SER A 169 20.21 7.77 -13.33
C SER A 169 19.38 7.41 -12.09
N ARG A 170 20.01 7.41 -10.92
CA ARG A 170 19.34 7.10 -9.66
C ARG A 170 19.50 8.22 -8.65
N THR A 171 18.44 8.54 -7.93
CA THR A 171 18.51 9.33 -6.70
C THR A 171 18.44 8.39 -5.51
N THR A 172 19.42 8.44 -4.61
CA THR A 172 19.40 7.67 -3.36
C THR A 172 18.86 8.55 -2.24
N THR A 173 17.83 8.10 -1.54
CA THR A 173 17.37 8.74 -0.31
C THR A 173 17.81 7.93 0.91
N LEU A 174 18.50 8.57 1.84
CA LEU A 174 18.67 8.10 3.20
C LEU A 174 17.56 8.72 4.04
N LEU A 175 16.68 7.88 4.59
CA LEU A 175 15.49 8.30 5.34
C LEU A 175 15.79 8.15 6.83
N LEU A 176 15.95 9.26 7.53
CA LEU A 176 16.25 9.29 8.96
C LEU A 176 15.01 9.75 9.74
N ARG A 177 14.52 8.92 10.65
CA ARG A 177 13.53 9.36 11.62
C ARG A 177 14.22 10.28 12.64
N HIS A 178 13.56 11.36 13.05
CA HIS A 178 14.05 12.24 14.10
C HIS A 178 14.39 11.49 15.39
N GLY A 179 15.27 12.04 16.22
CA GLY A 179 15.60 11.52 17.54
C GLY A 179 14.40 11.50 18.51
N GLU A 180 14.57 10.88 19.66
CA GLU A 180 13.53 10.75 20.68
C GLU A 180 12.97 12.11 21.11
N THR A 181 11.64 12.15 21.33
CA THR A 181 10.90 13.27 21.94
C THR A 181 10.13 12.74 23.15
N PRO A 182 9.66 13.60 24.10
CA PRO A 182 8.84 13.15 25.22
C PRO A 182 7.62 12.32 24.77
N LEU A 183 6.95 12.75 23.69
CA LEU A 183 5.77 12.02 23.19
C LEU A 183 6.15 10.67 22.58
N SER A 184 7.29 10.57 21.89
CA SER A 184 7.72 9.28 21.30
C SER A 184 8.17 8.29 22.38
N ALA A 185 8.79 8.76 23.46
CA ALA A 185 9.16 7.93 24.63
C ALA A 185 7.92 7.32 25.31
N GLU A 186 6.82 8.08 25.39
CA GLU A 186 5.55 7.64 25.95
C GLU A 186 4.61 6.95 24.90
N LYS A 187 5.07 6.75 23.66
CA LYS A 187 4.27 6.16 22.54
C LYS A 187 2.97 6.92 22.28
N ARG A 188 3.01 8.25 22.35
CA ARG A 188 1.90 9.15 22.09
C ARG A 188 1.93 9.67 20.66
N PHE A 189 0.77 9.96 20.08
CA PHE A 189 0.66 10.61 18.79
C PHE A 189 1.32 12.00 18.83
N ALA A 190 2.25 12.23 17.92
CA ALA A 190 3.00 13.49 17.79
C ALA A 190 3.01 13.92 16.32
N GLY A 191 1.93 14.49 15.85
CA GLY A 191 1.77 14.98 14.48
C GLY A 191 2.28 16.41 14.33
N ARG A 192 1.35 17.38 14.39
CA ARG A 192 1.67 18.81 14.22
C ARG A 192 2.25 19.50 15.43
N ASN A 193 2.05 18.91 16.61
CA ASN A 193 2.66 19.44 17.84
C ASN A 193 4.18 19.52 17.68
N ASP A 194 4.73 20.72 17.80
CA ASP A 194 6.16 20.98 17.61
C ASP A 194 6.93 20.76 18.93
N VAL A 195 7.11 19.49 19.28
CA VAL A 195 7.81 19.06 20.49
C VAL A 195 9.32 18.94 20.24
N PRO A 196 10.19 19.42 21.18
CA PRO A 196 11.64 19.33 21.03
C PRO A 196 12.15 17.90 21.25
N LEU A 197 13.41 17.67 20.85
CA LEU A 197 14.15 16.44 21.21
C LEU A 197 14.38 16.37 22.73
N THR A 198 14.39 15.15 23.26
CA THR A 198 14.94 14.87 24.59
C THR A 198 16.48 14.95 24.58
N PRO A 199 17.16 14.99 25.72
CA PRO A 199 18.62 14.83 25.76
C PRO A 199 19.09 13.51 25.11
N ALA A 200 18.31 12.43 25.25
CA ALA A 200 18.56 11.16 24.56
C ALA A 200 18.38 11.30 23.04
N GLY A 201 17.31 11.98 22.60
CA GLY A 201 17.07 12.26 21.18
C GLY A 201 18.17 13.09 20.53
N LEU A 202 18.73 14.05 21.24
CA LEU A 202 19.88 14.84 20.78
C LEU A 202 21.15 13.97 20.69
N ALA A 203 21.38 13.08 21.66
CA ALA A 203 22.48 12.12 21.59
C ALA A 203 22.35 11.17 20.40
N GLN A 204 21.13 10.68 20.13
CA GLN A 204 20.81 9.86 18.96
C GLN A 204 21.07 10.61 17.65
N ALA A 205 20.69 11.89 17.56
CA ALA A 205 20.96 12.74 16.38
C ALA A 205 22.47 12.89 16.12
N ARG A 206 23.26 13.05 17.20
CA ARG A 206 24.75 13.12 17.10
C ARG A 206 25.36 11.79 16.68
N ALA A 207 24.85 10.66 17.18
CA ALA A 207 25.29 9.34 16.74
C ALA A 207 25.00 9.11 15.27
N ALA A 208 23.81 9.48 14.80
CA ALA A 208 23.45 9.45 13.39
C ALA A 208 24.37 10.37 12.53
N ALA A 209 24.70 11.57 13.04
CA ALA A 209 25.60 12.49 12.37
C ALA A 209 26.99 11.89 12.15
N LEU A 210 27.56 11.24 13.17
CA LEU A 210 28.85 10.56 13.06
C LEU A 210 28.80 9.40 12.06
N ALA A 211 27.73 8.63 12.03
CA ALA A 211 27.56 7.53 11.09
C ALA A 211 27.36 7.99 9.63
N LEU A 212 26.84 9.19 9.45
CA LEU A 212 26.55 9.76 8.12
C LEU A 212 27.68 10.65 7.57
N LYS A 213 28.66 11.04 8.40
CA LYS A 213 29.72 11.99 8.05
C LYS A 213 30.44 11.65 6.73
N ASP A 214 30.76 10.39 6.53
CA ASP A 214 31.54 9.90 5.39
C ASP A 214 30.70 9.11 4.37
N ARG A 215 29.37 9.27 4.40
CA ARG A 215 28.44 8.53 3.51
C ARG A 215 28.25 9.17 2.13
N GLY A 216 28.98 10.26 1.82
CA GLY A 216 28.90 10.93 0.53
C GLY A 216 27.52 11.57 0.30
N LEU A 217 27.00 12.27 1.30
CA LEU A 217 25.76 13.04 1.17
C LEU A 217 25.97 14.26 0.29
N ASP A 218 25.04 14.49 -0.64
CA ASP A 218 25.02 15.68 -1.51
C ASP A 218 24.08 16.76 -0.97
N ALA A 219 23.05 16.40 -0.21
CA ALA A 219 22.07 17.33 0.31
C ALA A 219 21.36 16.79 1.57
N ILE A 220 20.85 17.73 2.38
CA ILE A 220 19.98 17.45 3.53
C ILE A 220 18.64 18.15 3.32
N VAL A 221 17.56 17.36 3.36
CA VAL A 221 16.17 17.82 3.32
C VAL A 221 15.50 17.41 4.62
N THR A 222 14.71 18.31 5.22
CA THR A 222 14.07 18.03 6.51
C THR A 222 12.60 18.45 6.53
N SER A 223 11.80 17.76 7.33
CA SER A 223 10.49 18.22 7.77
C SER A 223 10.59 19.59 8.47
N PRO A 224 9.57 20.46 8.40
CA PRO A 224 9.58 21.76 9.07
C PRO A 224 9.56 21.69 10.61
N LEU A 225 9.21 20.53 11.20
CA LEU A 225 9.05 20.40 12.66
C LEU A 225 10.43 20.42 13.39
N SER A 226 10.49 21.06 14.57
CA SER A 226 11.74 21.30 15.30
C SER A 226 12.54 20.02 15.53
N ARG A 227 11.92 18.94 15.98
CA ARG A 227 12.57 17.64 16.20
C ARG A 227 13.34 17.11 14.98
N CYS A 228 12.83 17.36 13.77
CA CYS A 228 13.53 16.99 12.53
C CYS A 228 14.62 18.01 12.17
N ARG A 229 14.36 19.31 12.34
CA ARG A 229 15.34 20.36 12.07
C ARG A 229 16.54 20.25 13.02
N ASP A 230 16.30 19.97 14.30
CA ASP A 230 17.37 19.80 15.29
C ASP A 230 18.18 18.53 15.00
N THR A 231 17.51 17.42 14.61
CA THR A 231 18.20 16.22 14.14
C THR A 231 19.04 16.51 12.89
N ALA A 232 18.49 17.23 11.91
CA ALA A 232 19.20 17.58 10.69
C ALA A 232 20.39 18.53 10.93
N ALA A 233 20.27 19.43 11.89
CA ALA A 233 21.32 20.37 12.25
C ALA A 233 22.58 19.67 12.78
N GLU A 234 22.46 18.59 13.56
CA GLU A 234 23.61 17.81 14.02
C GLU A 234 24.35 17.16 12.85
N ILE A 235 23.62 16.70 11.80
CA ILE A 235 24.26 16.15 10.59
C ILE A 235 24.89 17.26 9.75
N ALA A 236 24.23 18.40 9.60
CA ALA A 236 24.75 19.55 8.89
C ALA A 236 26.07 20.06 9.51
N ALA A 237 26.16 20.05 10.84
CA ALA A 237 27.37 20.47 11.57
C ALA A 237 28.61 19.62 11.26
N VAL A 238 28.45 18.34 10.92
CA VAL A 238 29.60 17.45 10.61
C VAL A 238 29.85 17.29 9.11
N THR A 239 28.83 17.54 8.25
CA THR A 239 28.95 17.40 6.80
C THR A 239 29.23 18.73 6.09
N GLY A 240 28.92 19.86 6.74
CA GLY A 240 29.02 21.20 6.12
C GLY A 240 27.92 21.49 5.10
N LEU A 241 26.88 20.64 4.99
CA LEU A 241 25.81 20.81 4.03
C LEU A 241 24.69 21.70 4.59
N ASP A 242 24.07 22.49 3.70
CA ASP A 242 22.90 23.27 4.03
C ASP A 242 21.66 22.40 4.23
N VAL A 243 20.81 22.76 5.22
CA VAL A 243 19.55 22.10 5.48
C VAL A 243 18.40 22.79 4.74
N ARG A 244 17.72 22.06 3.86
CA ARG A 244 16.52 22.52 3.16
C ARG A 244 15.26 21.97 3.81
N VAL A 245 14.30 22.84 4.10
CA VAL A 245 12.99 22.45 4.63
C VAL A 245 12.04 22.09 3.47
N GLU A 246 11.35 20.95 3.59
CA GLU A 246 10.30 20.50 2.68
C GLU A 246 9.05 20.10 3.49
N ASP A 247 7.99 20.90 3.35
CA ASP A 247 6.74 20.74 4.11
C ASP A 247 6.02 19.40 3.83
N GLY A 248 6.19 18.86 2.63
CA GLY A 248 5.62 17.56 2.26
C GLY A 248 6.10 16.38 3.12
N PHE A 249 7.23 16.50 3.81
CA PHE A 249 7.78 15.46 4.70
C PHE A 249 7.40 15.63 6.18
N ARG A 250 6.46 16.54 6.53
CA ARG A 250 5.96 16.64 7.92
C ARG A 250 5.16 15.39 8.31
N GLU A 251 5.00 15.16 9.62
CA GLU A 251 4.21 14.05 10.13
C GLU A 251 2.71 14.20 9.80
N THR A 252 1.97 13.13 9.95
CA THR A 252 0.50 13.12 9.89
C THR A 252 -0.07 14.06 10.94
N ASP A 253 -1.06 14.84 10.55
CA ASP A 253 -1.89 15.57 11.49
C ASP A 253 -2.85 14.58 12.18
N PHE A 254 -2.64 14.32 13.46
CA PHE A 254 -3.51 13.41 14.21
C PHE A 254 -4.71 14.11 14.85
N GLY A 255 -4.88 15.43 14.61
CA GLY A 255 -6.04 16.20 15.07
C GLY A 255 -6.28 16.06 16.56
N GLU A 256 -7.50 15.64 16.96
CA GLU A 256 -7.87 15.47 18.36
C GLU A 256 -7.14 14.33 19.09
N TRP A 257 -6.41 13.49 18.40
CA TRP A 257 -5.60 12.41 19.00
C TRP A 257 -4.16 12.85 19.35
N GLU A 258 -3.78 14.08 19.02
CA GLU A 258 -2.47 14.63 19.38
C GLU A 258 -2.23 14.50 20.90
N GLY A 259 -1.09 13.93 21.27
CA GLY A 259 -0.70 13.70 22.67
C GLY A 259 -1.36 12.50 23.35
N LEU A 260 -2.31 11.81 22.70
CA LEU A 260 -2.89 10.57 23.22
C LEU A 260 -2.00 9.36 22.86
N THR A 261 -2.06 8.34 23.70
CA THR A 261 -1.62 6.99 23.32
C THR A 261 -2.66 6.34 22.39
N PHE A 262 -2.29 5.25 21.73
CA PHE A 262 -3.22 4.48 20.91
C PHE A 262 -4.43 3.95 21.72
N ALA A 263 -4.20 3.52 22.97
CA ALA A 263 -5.26 3.06 23.87
C ALA A 263 -6.21 4.20 24.25
N GLU A 264 -5.69 5.36 24.67
CA GLU A 264 -6.48 6.54 25.01
C GLU A 264 -7.32 7.04 23.83
N ALA A 265 -6.78 7.01 22.61
CA ALA A 265 -7.52 7.34 21.39
C ALA A 265 -8.67 6.33 21.13
N GLY A 266 -8.40 5.04 21.37
CA GLY A 266 -9.41 3.98 21.28
C GLY A 266 -10.54 4.13 22.30
N ASP A 267 -10.22 4.47 23.53
CA ASP A 267 -11.23 4.71 24.59
C ASP A 267 -12.06 5.96 24.29
N ARG A 268 -11.42 7.01 23.75
CA ARG A 268 -12.08 8.30 23.47
C ARG A 268 -12.98 8.25 22.24
N ALA A 269 -12.56 7.56 21.19
CA ALA A 269 -13.25 7.52 19.90
C ALA A 269 -13.14 6.15 19.21
N PRO A 270 -13.72 5.06 19.79
CA PRO A 270 -13.52 3.69 19.29
C PRO A 270 -13.99 3.49 17.85
N ALA A 271 -15.10 4.12 17.46
CA ALA A 271 -15.62 4.03 16.09
C ALA A 271 -14.68 4.71 15.08
N ALA A 272 -14.21 5.92 15.39
CA ALA A 272 -13.29 6.67 14.52
C ALA A 272 -11.93 5.96 14.41
N LEU A 273 -11.40 5.39 15.50
CA LEU A 273 -10.16 4.64 15.46
C LEU A 273 -10.30 3.37 14.60
N LYS A 274 -11.41 2.65 14.72
CA LYS A 274 -11.69 1.46 13.90
C LYS A 274 -11.78 1.81 12.42
N GLU A 275 -12.46 2.91 12.07
CA GLU A 275 -12.58 3.40 10.70
C GLU A 275 -11.21 3.80 10.14
N TRP A 276 -10.43 4.59 10.89
CA TRP A 276 -9.09 5.02 10.49
C TRP A 276 -8.11 3.86 10.25
N LEU A 277 -8.25 2.76 11.00
CA LEU A 277 -7.44 1.55 10.80
C LEU A 277 -7.87 0.74 9.58
N ALA A 278 -9.16 0.83 9.20
CA ALA A 278 -9.74 0.04 8.12
C ALA A 278 -9.69 0.74 6.76
N ASP A 279 -9.75 2.07 6.75
CA ASP A 279 -9.84 2.88 5.53
C ASP A 279 -8.72 3.94 5.48
N PRO A 280 -7.80 3.88 4.50
CA PRO A 280 -6.76 4.88 4.32
C PRO A 280 -7.26 6.31 4.05
N GLU A 281 -8.50 6.48 3.56
CA GLU A 281 -9.12 7.80 3.36
C GLU A 281 -9.76 8.34 4.64
N ALA A 282 -9.98 7.51 5.66
CA ALA A 282 -10.44 7.97 6.96
C ALA A 282 -9.33 8.77 7.67
N ALA A 283 -9.74 9.82 8.39
CA ALA A 283 -8.84 10.68 9.15
C ALA A 283 -9.21 10.67 10.64
N PRO A 284 -8.24 10.88 11.52
CA PRO A 284 -8.54 11.25 12.89
C PRO A 284 -9.42 12.51 12.92
N PRO A 285 -10.31 12.69 13.91
CA PRO A 285 -11.12 13.90 14.00
C PRO A 285 -10.25 15.17 13.95
N GLY A 286 -10.49 16.02 12.97
CA GLY A 286 -9.72 17.24 12.72
C GLY A 286 -8.30 17.03 12.17
N GLY A 287 -7.95 15.81 11.75
CA GLY A 287 -6.62 15.45 11.25
C GLY A 287 -6.53 15.13 9.76
N GLU A 288 -5.44 14.47 9.34
CA GLU A 288 -5.17 14.02 7.97
C GLU A 288 -5.38 12.50 7.82
N SER A 289 -5.96 12.05 6.69
CA SER A 289 -5.96 10.64 6.30
C SER A 289 -4.57 10.20 5.79
N PHE A 290 -4.26 8.92 5.91
CA PHE A 290 -3.00 8.38 5.35
C PHE A 290 -2.92 8.53 3.82
N ALA A 291 -4.05 8.49 3.13
CA ALA A 291 -4.10 8.77 1.70
C ALA A 291 -3.71 10.22 1.38
N SER A 292 -4.17 11.19 2.19
CA SER A 292 -3.75 12.60 2.06
C SER A 292 -2.26 12.77 2.31
N VAL A 293 -1.73 12.15 3.38
CA VAL A 293 -0.30 12.16 3.68
C VAL A 293 0.50 11.53 2.54
N SER A 294 0.06 10.40 1.99
CA SER A 294 0.71 9.71 0.87
C SER A 294 0.82 10.63 -0.36
N ARG A 295 -0.25 11.35 -0.72
CA ARG A 295 -0.24 12.29 -1.85
C ARG A 295 0.81 13.39 -1.68
N ARG A 296 0.89 14.04 -0.50
CA ARG A 296 1.89 15.12 -0.28
C ARG A 296 3.32 14.60 -0.20
N VAL A 297 3.54 13.45 0.42
CA VAL A 297 4.86 12.80 0.52
C VAL A 297 5.36 12.41 -0.87
N ARG A 298 4.50 11.84 -1.73
CA ARG A 298 4.83 11.52 -3.12
C ARG A 298 5.19 12.76 -3.92
N THR A 299 4.41 13.85 -3.79
CA THR A 299 4.73 15.13 -4.43
C THR A 299 6.09 15.68 -3.98
N ALA A 300 6.42 15.57 -2.69
CA ALA A 300 7.70 15.98 -2.15
C ALA A 300 8.86 15.12 -2.69
N LEU A 301 8.66 13.80 -2.78
CA LEU A 301 9.61 12.86 -3.38
C LEU A 301 9.87 13.19 -4.86
N ASP A 302 8.82 13.46 -5.64
CA ASP A 302 8.96 13.77 -7.07
C ASP A 302 9.77 15.07 -7.29
N LYS A 303 9.50 16.10 -6.50
CA LYS A 303 10.32 17.34 -6.48
C LYS A 303 11.78 17.05 -6.11
N LEU A 304 11.99 16.18 -5.11
CA LEU A 304 13.31 15.78 -4.65
C LEU A 304 14.09 15.05 -5.75
N LYS A 305 13.49 14.07 -6.42
CA LYS A 305 14.12 13.32 -7.53
C LYS A 305 14.52 14.21 -8.70
N VAL A 306 13.68 15.19 -9.03
CA VAL A 306 14.00 16.17 -10.10
C VAL A 306 15.17 17.06 -9.70
N ARG A 307 15.18 17.55 -8.44
CA ARG A 307 16.20 18.48 -7.96
C ARG A 307 17.57 17.83 -7.73
N TYR A 308 17.58 16.61 -7.23
CA TYR A 308 18.77 15.89 -6.77
C TYR A 308 19.04 14.62 -7.59
N ARG A 309 18.93 14.77 -8.90
CA ARG A 309 19.19 13.67 -9.84
C ARG A 309 20.63 13.17 -9.69
N ASP A 310 20.81 11.84 -9.64
CA ASP A 310 22.10 11.16 -9.47
C ASP A 310 22.83 11.48 -8.15
N GLN A 311 22.12 11.95 -7.15
CA GLN A 311 22.65 12.37 -5.86
C GLN A 311 22.14 11.51 -4.71
N THR A 312 22.88 11.55 -3.60
CA THR A 312 22.48 10.94 -2.31
C THR A 312 21.96 12.03 -1.38
N VAL A 313 20.67 11.94 -1.04
CA VAL A 313 19.96 12.95 -0.24
C VAL A 313 19.55 12.35 1.09
N LEU A 314 19.93 13.00 2.18
CA LEU A 314 19.36 12.70 3.50
C LEU A 314 18.00 13.39 3.62
N VAL A 315 16.96 12.61 4.00
CA VAL A 315 15.62 13.12 4.33
C VAL A 315 15.37 12.86 5.80
N VAL A 316 15.32 13.90 6.62
CA VAL A 316 14.99 13.80 8.04
C VAL A 316 13.49 14.01 8.21
N SER A 317 12.79 12.99 8.69
CA SER A 317 11.33 12.97 8.72
C SER A 317 10.79 12.15 9.89
N HIS A 318 9.59 11.60 9.75
CA HIS A 318 8.80 10.99 10.81
C HIS A 318 8.33 9.59 10.42
N VAL A 319 7.61 8.93 11.33
CA VAL A 319 7.17 7.54 11.15
C VAL A 319 6.31 7.37 9.90
N THR A 320 5.24 8.14 9.76
CA THR A 320 4.29 7.93 8.66
C THR A 320 4.87 8.27 7.30
N PRO A 321 5.51 9.43 7.08
CA PRO A 321 6.14 9.74 5.79
C PRO A 321 7.20 8.73 5.36
N ILE A 322 8.06 8.27 6.29
CA ILE A 322 9.10 7.28 5.96
C ILE A 322 8.47 5.93 5.57
N LYS A 323 7.50 5.44 6.35
CA LYS A 323 6.80 4.19 6.02
C LYS A 323 6.07 4.27 4.66
N LEU A 324 5.50 5.43 4.33
CA LEU A 324 4.85 5.65 3.03
C LEU A 324 5.84 5.64 1.88
N LEU A 325 7.03 6.25 2.04
CA LEU A 325 8.11 6.19 1.04
C LEU A 325 8.60 4.75 0.83
N VAL A 326 8.82 4.00 1.92
CA VAL A 326 9.22 2.59 1.86
C VAL A 326 8.13 1.74 1.20
N ARG A 327 6.87 1.96 1.58
CA ARG A 327 5.72 1.29 0.96
C ARG A 327 5.66 1.57 -0.55
N ASP A 328 5.84 2.82 -0.98
CA ASP A 328 5.84 3.20 -2.40
C ASP A 328 6.99 2.53 -3.16
N ALA A 329 8.18 2.47 -2.56
CA ALA A 329 9.33 1.79 -3.15
C ALA A 329 9.10 0.28 -3.37
N LEU A 330 8.32 -0.35 -2.48
CA LEU A 330 8.00 -1.77 -2.53
C LEU A 330 6.77 -2.08 -3.40
N GLY A 331 6.05 -1.06 -3.89
CA GLY A 331 4.75 -1.25 -4.54
C GLY A 331 3.70 -1.90 -3.63
N ALA A 332 3.87 -1.78 -2.30
CA ALA A 332 3.06 -2.48 -1.33
C ALA A 332 1.71 -1.77 -1.08
N PRO A 333 0.65 -2.51 -0.66
CA PRO A 333 -0.64 -1.91 -0.32
C PRO A 333 -0.54 -1.01 0.91
N MET A 334 -1.50 -0.06 1.09
CA MET A 334 -1.47 0.89 2.20
C MET A 334 -1.42 0.20 3.58
N ALA A 335 -2.09 -0.92 3.75
CA ALA A 335 -2.10 -1.68 5.01
C ALA A 335 -0.70 -2.16 5.45
N SER A 336 0.30 -2.18 4.57
CA SER A 336 1.68 -2.57 4.91
C SER A 336 2.33 -1.61 5.92
N ILE A 337 1.91 -0.34 6.02
CA ILE A 337 2.45 0.63 6.98
C ILE A 337 2.25 0.19 8.44
N TYR A 338 1.20 -0.58 8.72
CA TYR A 338 0.92 -1.14 10.05
C TYR A 338 1.82 -2.33 10.40
N ARG A 339 2.48 -2.92 9.41
CA ARG A 339 3.39 -4.08 9.54
C ARG A 339 4.86 -3.68 9.59
N MET A 340 5.16 -2.39 9.48
CA MET A 340 6.51 -1.84 9.56
C MET A 340 6.73 -1.27 10.95
N HIS A 341 7.84 -1.62 11.59
CA HIS A 341 8.32 -0.93 12.79
C HIS A 341 9.40 0.08 12.38
N LEU A 342 9.42 1.24 13.02
CA LEU A 342 10.41 2.28 12.75
C LEU A 342 10.83 2.93 14.07
N ASP A 343 12.06 2.66 14.48
CA ASP A 343 12.64 3.20 15.71
C ASP A 343 13.00 4.69 15.59
N VAL A 344 13.13 5.38 16.73
CA VAL A 344 13.65 6.75 16.78
C VAL A 344 15.08 6.77 16.24
N ALA A 345 15.44 7.81 15.53
CA ALA A 345 16.74 7.98 14.87
C ALA A 345 17.16 6.80 13.97
N SER A 346 16.25 5.90 13.58
CA SER A 346 16.55 4.82 12.63
C SER A 346 16.78 5.35 11.23
N LEU A 347 17.65 4.65 10.49
CA LEU A 347 18.03 4.96 9.11
C LEU A 347 17.47 3.90 8.16
N SER A 348 16.82 4.35 7.08
CA SER A 348 16.41 3.50 5.96
C SER A 348 16.99 4.06 4.67
N SER A 349 17.14 3.25 3.64
CA SER A 349 17.74 3.67 2.36
C SER A 349 16.96 3.13 1.17
N VAL A 350 16.63 4.01 0.22
CA VAL A 350 15.91 3.67 -1.01
C VAL A 350 16.61 4.32 -2.21
N ASP A 351 16.84 3.50 -3.23
CA ASP A 351 17.26 3.96 -4.55
C ASP A 351 16.04 4.15 -5.46
N TRP A 352 15.89 5.33 -6.06
CA TRP A 352 14.83 5.69 -7.00
C TRP A 352 15.43 5.85 -8.39
N TYR A 353 15.02 5.03 -9.35
CA TYR A 353 15.52 5.09 -10.71
C TYR A 353 14.66 5.99 -11.60
N ALA A 354 15.27 6.67 -12.56
CA ALA A 354 14.56 7.61 -13.43
C ALA A 354 13.53 6.95 -14.35
N ASP A 355 13.67 5.65 -14.61
CA ASP A 355 12.74 4.82 -15.40
C ASP A 355 11.60 4.18 -14.57
N GLY A 356 11.46 4.59 -13.30
CA GLY A 356 10.31 4.30 -12.46
C GLY A 356 10.52 3.30 -11.33
N PRO A 357 11.32 2.22 -11.44
CA PRO A 357 11.56 1.27 -10.35
C PRO A 357 12.20 1.93 -9.13
N ALA A 358 12.07 1.27 -7.98
CA ALA A 358 12.78 1.64 -6.76
C ALA A 358 13.37 0.38 -6.09
N THR A 359 14.41 0.55 -5.28
CA THR A 359 15.01 -0.55 -4.52
C THR A 359 15.16 -0.13 -3.06
N LEU A 360 14.52 -0.85 -2.16
CA LEU A 360 14.77 -0.72 -0.72
C LEU A 360 16.11 -1.40 -0.38
N ARG A 361 17.10 -0.62 0.08
CA ARG A 361 18.46 -1.10 0.41
C ARG A 361 18.61 -1.50 1.87
N ALA A 362 17.97 -0.72 2.76
CA ALA A 362 17.97 -0.93 4.20
C ALA A 362 16.68 -0.38 4.80
N PHE A 363 16.23 -1.00 5.88
CA PHE A 363 15.06 -0.53 6.61
C PHE A 363 15.31 -0.61 8.12
N ASN A 364 15.01 0.47 8.84
CA ASN A 364 15.07 0.55 10.30
C ASN A 364 16.43 0.17 10.91
N ASP A 365 17.53 0.60 10.31
CA ASP A 365 18.87 0.38 10.83
C ASP A 365 19.17 1.32 12.00
N VAL A 366 19.53 0.77 13.16
CA VAL A 366 19.85 1.48 14.40
C VAL A 366 21.26 1.19 14.92
N HIS A 367 22.12 0.49 14.17
CA HIS A 367 23.46 0.10 14.61
C HIS A 367 24.34 1.26 15.06
N HIS A 368 24.09 2.46 14.58
CA HIS A 368 24.81 3.66 14.99
C HIS A 368 24.46 4.14 16.39
N LEU A 369 23.38 3.64 16.99
CA LEU A 369 22.94 3.99 18.35
C LEU A 369 23.58 3.12 19.43
N ASP A 370 24.14 1.96 19.05
CA ASP A 370 24.73 0.98 19.96
C ASP A 370 26.21 1.28 20.33
N ARG A 371 26.71 2.49 20.03
CA ARG A 371 28.13 2.89 20.23
C ARG A 371 28.32 3.84 21.38
#